data_4cb103065dcae1b6704e0392ef2421d5
#
_entry.id   4cb103065dcae1b6704e0392ef2421d5
#
_cell.length_a   1.000
_cell.length_b   1.000
_cell.length_c   1.000
_cell.angle_alpha   90.00
_cell.angle_beta   90.00
_cell.angle_gamma   90.00
#
_symmetry.space_group_name_H-M   'P 1'
#
loop_
_entity.id
_entity.type
_entity.pdbx_description
1 polymer ?
#
loop_
_entity_poly.entity_id
_entity_poly.type
_entity_poly.pdbx_seq_one_letter_code
_entity_poly.pdbx_strand_id
1 'polypeptide(L)'
;MGSGTGEKGRKGDEGPAKEITLSPYWMGASEVTYDEYDAFFKDESFTRNQPAPDAITRPSPPYIDLTLGMGKQGGFPANSMSQYGALMYCKWLYKKTGIFYRLPTEAEWEYACRAGTKTAYPFANDTTGLSKYAWYKNNSENKYHKTALKLPNAWGLYDMLGNVAEWTMDQYDESYFSKPEAKDPLIIPTTRHPRTLKGGNYSDDATALRSANRIKSNPDWNRRDPQIPRSRWWNADAPFIGFRIVRPVKKPSEEEINHFFSAYLDNY
;
A
#
# COMPACT_ATOMS: atom_id res chain seq x y z
N MET A 1 -14.66 0.92 10.81
CA MET A 1 -14.24 0.64 9.43
C MET A 1 -15.43 0.67 8.51
N GLY A 2 -15.23 1.11 7.27
CA GLY A 2 -16.29 1.25 6.28
C GLY A 2 -17.02 2.59 6.33
N SER A 3 -18.01 2.78 5.44
CA SER A 3 -18.79 3.99 5.31
C SER A 3 -20.26 3.77 5.63
N GLY A 4 -20.89 4.79 6.23
CA GLY A 4 -22.32 4.81 6.46
C GLY A 4 -23.11 5.04 5.17
N THR A 5 -24.39 4.67 5.16
CA THR A 5 -25.28 4.77 3.99
C THR A 5 -25.44 6.20 3.46
N GLY A 6 -25.25 7.22 4.30
CA GLY A 6 -25.35 8.64 3.93
C GLY A 6 -24.02 9.25 3.43
N GLU A 7 -22.92 8.51 3.37
CA GLU A 7 -21.66 9.08 2.91
C GLU A 7 -21.66 9.33 1.40
N LYS A 8 -21.43 10.59 1.01
CA LYS A 8 -21.43 11.00 -0.40
C LYS A 8 -20.31 10.29 -1.18
N GLY A 9 -20.64 9.67 -2.29
CA GLY A 9 -19.71 8.95 -3.14
C GLY A 9 -19.38 7.53 -2.65
N ARG A 10 -20.10 7.03 -1.64
CA ARG A 10 -19.99 5.66 -1.15
C ARG A 10 -20.27 4.63 -2.24
N LYS A 11 -19.44 3.57 -2.27
CA LYS A 11 -19.64 2.39 -3.11
C LYS A 11 -20.28 1.24 -2.31
N GLY A 12 -20.82 0.25 -3.01
CA GLY A 12 -21.49 -0.90 -2.38
C GLY A 12 -20.57 -1.77 -1.51
N ASP A 13 -19.29 -1.83 -1.88
CA ASP A 13 -18.25 -2.62 -1.22
C ASP A 13 -17.60 -1.96 0.00
N GLU A 14 -18.07 -0.76 0.39
CA GLU A 14 -17.52 0.00 1.52
C GLU A 14 -18.30 -0.16 2.83
N GLY A 15 -19.22 -1.09 2.91
CA GLY A 15 -20.03 -1.23 4.11
C GLY A 15 -21.02 -2.39 4.05
N PRO A 16 -21.84 -2.54 5.11
CA PRO A 16 -22.14 -1.56 6.17
C PRO A 16 -20.94 -1.25 7.07
N ALA A 17 -20.90 -0.02 7.61
CA ALA A 17 -19.85 0.36 8.56
C ALA A 17 -19.87 -0.58 9.76
N LYS A 18 -18.67 -1.04 10.17
CA LYS A 18 -18.49 -2.06 11.18
C LYS A 18 -17.51 -1.59 12.24
N GLU A 19 -17.83 -1.86 13.50
CA GLU A 19 -16.89 -1.68 14.60
C GLU A 19 -15.91 -2.86 14.60
N ILE A 20 -14.62 -2.55 14.70
CA ILE A 20 -13.54 -3.53 14.75
C ILE A 20 -12.53 -3.15 15.82
N THR A 21 -11.84 -4.14 16.34
CA THR A 21 -10.73 -3.97 17.28
C THR A 21 -9.41 -4.30 16.60
N LEU A 22 -8.41 -3.44 16.76
CA LEU A 22 -7.08 -3.65 16.20
C LEU A 22 -6.05 -3.81 17.32
N SER A 23 -5.15 -4.75 17.18
CA SER A 23 -3.96 -4.87 18.01
C SER A 23 -3.03 -3.68 17.75
N PRO A 24 -2.28 -3.20 18.76
CA PRO A 24 -1.40 -2.04 18.61
C PRO A 24 -0.29 -2.27 17.57
N TYR A 25 -0.03 -1.24 16.76
CA TYR A 25 1.02 -1.25 15.74
C TYR A 25 1.61 0.15 15.55
N TRP A 26 2.81 0.20 15.01
CA TRP A 26 3.43 1.40 14.48
C TRP A 26 3.26 1.43 12.96
N MET A 27 3.05 2.61 12.39
CA MET A 27 2.93 2.81 10.94
C MET A 27 3.95 3.82 10.46
N GLY A 28 4.51 3.60 9.27
CA GLY A 28 5.35 4.59 8.59
C GLY A 28 4.61 5.91 8.39
N ALA A 29 5.26 7.01 8.74
CA ALA A 29 4.64 8.33 8.68
C ALA A 29 4.25 8.77 7.24
N SER A 30 4.96 8.27 6.25
CA SER A 30 4.73 8.48 4.82
C SER A 30 4.82 7.17 4.05
N GLU A 31 4.59 7.21 2.75
CA GLU A 31 4.91 6.11 1.84
C GLU A 31 6.43 5.82 1.89
N VAL A 32 6.80 4.58 1.64
CA VAL A 32 8.21 4.20 1.41
C VAL A 32 8.73 4.94 0.18
N THR A 33 9.86 5.60 0.32
CA THR A 33 10.47 6.38 -0.77
C THR A 33 11.33 5.51 -1.69
N TYR A 34 11.63 6.02 -2.87
CA TYR A 34 12.60 5.38 -3.75
C TYR A 34 14.00 5.30 -3.13
N ASP A 35 14.39 6.29 -2.33
CA ASP A 35 15.69 6.29 -1.67
C ASP A 35 15.79 5.08 -0.71
N GLU A 36 14.71 4.75 0.00
CA GLU A 36 14.62 3.57 0.87
C GLU A 36 14.51 2.26 0.08
N TYR A 37 13.67 2.22 -0.95
CA TYR A 37 13.48 1.03 -1.78
C TYR A 37 14.74 0.68 -2.60
N ASP A 38 15.46 1.70 -3.07
CA ASP A 38 16.73 1.52 -3.79
C ASP A 38 17.82 0.89 -2.90
N ALA A 39 17.77 1.10 -1.59
CA ALA A 39 18.66 0.40 -0.67
C ALA A 39 18.45 -1.13 -0.71
N PHE A 40 17.19 -1.58 -0.78
CA PHE A 40 16.86 -2.99 -1.00
C PHE A 40 17.23 -3.45 -2.41
N PHE A 41 16.86 -2.68 -3.42
CA PHE A 41 17.10 -3.01 -4.82
C PHE A 41 18.58 -3.20 -5.14
N LYS A 42 19.46 -2.38 -4.54
CA LYS A 42 20.93 -2.39 -4.75
C LYS A 42 21.69 -3.32 -3.80
N ASP A 43 21.01 -3.95 -2.83
CA ASP A 43 21.68 -4.82 -1.86
C ASP A 43 22.03 -6.19 -2.45
N GLU A 44 23.25 -6.33 -2.94
CA GLU A 44 23.75 -7.59 -3.46
C GLU A 44 23.97 -8.66 -2.37
N SER A 45 24.11 -8.28 -1.10
CA SER A 45 24.32 -9.23 -0.01
C SER A 45 23.13 -10.13 0.25
N PHE A 46 21.92 -9.68 -0.10
CA PHE A 46 20.68 -10.45 0.02
C PHE A 46 20.60 -11.64 -0.93
N THR A 47 21.38 -11.61 -2.02
CA THR A 47 21.37 -12.62 -3.08
C THR A 47 22.64 -13.47 -3.13
N ARG A 48 23.69 -13.12 -2.37
CA ARG A 48 25.02 -13.77 -2.45
C ARG A 48 25.02 -15.28 -2.17
N ASN A 49 24.03 -15.79 -1.47
CA ASN A 49 23.89 -17.22 -1.13
C ASN A 49 22.84 -17.95 -2.00
N GLN A 50 22.38 -17.34 -3.06
CA GLN A 50 21.40 -17.94 -3.99
C GLN A 50 22.11 -18.28 -5.31
N PRO A 51 21.86 -19.45 -5.90
CA PRO A 51 22.62 -19.96 -7.06
C PRO A 51 22.38 -19.24 -8.38
N ALA A 52 21.47 -18.28 -8.45
CA ALA A 52 21.27 -17.44 -9.62
C ALA A 52 20.73 -16.08 -9.24
N PRO A 53 21.16 -14.98 -9.88
CA PRO A 53 20.46 -13.72 -9.83
C PRO A 53 19.19 -13.86 -10.66
N ASP A 54 18.20 -14.51 -10.08
CA ASP A 54 16.93 -14.56 -10.70
C ASP A 54 16.03 -13.46 -10.13
N ALA A 55 15.00 -13.13 -10.87
CA ALA A 55 13.97 -12.18 -10.49
C ALA A 55 13.14 -12.64 -9.26
N ILE A 56 13.60 -13.62 -8.48
CA ILE A 56 12.89 -14.21 -7.33
C ILE A 56 13.40 -13.63 -6.01
N THR A 57 14.67 -13.26 -5.92
CA THR A 57 15.30 -12.84 -4.65
C THR A 57 15.50 -11.33 -4.50
N ARG A 58 15.65 -10.63 -5.60
CA ARG A 58 15.67 -9.16 -5.67
C ARG A 58 14.99 -8.70 -6.95
N PRO A 59 14.45 -7.44 -6.97
CA PRO A 59 13.88 -6.92 -8.19
C PRO A 59 14.89 -6.93 -9.34
N SER A 60 14.50 -7.49 -10.50
CA SER A 60 15.22 -7.24 -11.73
C SER A 60 15.05 -5.77 -12.13
N PRO A 61 16.06 -5.12 -12.72
CA PRO A 61 15.89 -3.79 -13.29
C PRO A 61 14.71 -3.77 -14.26
N PRO A 62 13.78 -2.81 -14.12
CA PRO A 62 12.71 -2.69 -15.10
C PRO A 62 13.26 -2.32 -16.46
N TYR A 63 12.69 -2.88 -17.54
CA TYR A 63 13.10 -2.57 -18.92
C TYR A 63 12.62 -1.20 -19.40
N ILE A 64 11.67 -0.59 -18.70
CA ILE A 64 11.13 0.73 -19.01
C ILE A 64 11.24 1.64 -17.78
N ASP A 65 11.25 2.94 -17.99
CA ASP A 65 11.17 3.88 -16.87
C ASP A 65 9.77 3.84 -16.24
N LEU A 66 9.68 3.23 -15.07
CA LEU A 66 8.43 3.09 -14.32
C LEU A 66 7.99 4.42 -13.68
N THR A 67 8.88 5.41 -13.62
CA THR A 67 8.55 6.73 -13.07
C THR A 67 7.84 7.62 -14.09
N LEU A 68 7.91 7.27 -15.37
CA LEU A 68 7.43 8.11 -16.48
C LEU A 68 7.99 9.55 -16.43
N GLY A 69 9.20 9.73 -15.88
CA GLY A 69 9.85 11.02 -15.72
C GLY A 69 9.30 11.90 -14.58
N MET A 70 8.42 11.39 -13.72
CA MET A 70 7.81 12.15 -12.62
C MET A 70 8.77 12.40 -11.44
N GLY A 71 9.89 11.67 -11.37
CA GLY A 71 10.89 11.81 -10.33
C GLY A 71 11.14 10.52 -9.55
N LYS A 72 12.35 10.37 -9.02
CA LYS A 72 12.75 9.15 -8.31
C LYS A 72 13.49 9.44 -7.00
N GLN A 73 14.51 10.29 -7.01
CA GLN A 73 15.38 10.54 -5.87
C GLN A 73 14.98 11.77 -5.06
N GLY A 74 15.37 11.80 -3.79
CA GLY A 74 15.14 12.93 -2.89
C GLY A 74 13.73 12.95 -2.30
N GLY A 75 13.20 11.78 -1.91
CA GLY A 75 11.97 11.64 -1.16
C GLY A 75 10.70 11.45 -2.01
N PHE A 76 10.82 11.04 -3.28
CA PHE A 76 9.65 10.60 -4.05
C PHE A 76 9.20 9.20 -3.61
N PRO A 77 7.88 8.91 -3.60
CA PRO A 77 7.36 7.60 -3.24
C PRO A 77 7.86 6.52 -4.20
N ALA A 78 8.29 5.41 -3.68
CA ALA A 78 8.55 4.22 -4.47
C ALA A 78 7.23 3.75 -5.11
N ASN A 79 7.24 3.53 -6.42
CA ASN A 79 6.04 3.23 -7.17
C ASN A 79 6.17 2.02 -8.11
N SER A 80 5.07 1.64 -8.73
CA SER A 80 4.98 0.56 -9.73
C SER A 80 5.36 -0.82 -9.23
N MET A 81 5.72 -1.02 -7.95
CA MET A 81 5.97 -2.37 -7.46
C MET A 81 4.67 -3.14 -7.29
N SER A 82 4.77 -4.45 -7.48
CA SER A 82 3.70 -5.36 -7.10
C SER A 82 3.60 -5.48 -5.57
N GLN A 83 2.51 -6.04 -5.06
CA GLN A 83 2.41 -6.36 -3.63
C GLN A 83 3.54 -7.33 -3.20
N TYR A 84 3.92 -8.26 -4.06
CA TYR A 84 5.08 -9.14 -3.86
C TYR A 84 6.37 -8.33 -3.65
N GLY A 85 6.65 -7.36 -4.52
CA GLY A 85 7.83 -6.50 -4.40
C GLY A 85 7.86 -5.70 -3.10
N ALA A 86 6.71 -5.19 -2.65
CA ALA A 86 6.57 -4.50 -1.38
C ALA A 86 6.79 -5.43 -0.17
N LEU A 87 6.26 -6.67 -0.21
CA LEU A 87 6.46 -7.67 0.85
C LEU A 87 7.89 -8.20 0.90
N MET A 88 8.56 -8.34 -0.25
CA MET A 88 9.97 -8.70 -0.30
C MET A 88 10.87 -7.61 0.30
N TYR A 89 10.53 -6.33 0.11
CA TYR A 89 11.18 -5.24 0.83
C TYR A 89 11.01 -5.40 2.35
N CYS A 90 9.83 -5.71 2.84
CA CYS A 90 9.60 -5.99 4.26
C CYS A 90 10.44 -7.17 4.77
N LYS A 91 10.53 -8.26 3.99
CA LYS A 91 11.35 -9.44 4.30
C LYS A 91 12.83 -9.11 4.36
N TRP A 92 13.32 -8.31 3.40
CA TRP A 92 14.69 -7.80 3.39
C TRP A 92 14.98 -6.95 4.63
N LEU A 93 14.08 -6.01 4.94
CA LEU A 93 14.22 -5.13 6.10
C LEU A 93 14.26 -5.92 7.41
N TYR A 94 13.43 -6.96 7.54
CA TYR A 94 13.49 -7.89 8.67
C TYR A 94 14.84 -8.58 8.78
N LYS A 95 15.39 -9.09 7.68
CA LYS A 95 16.70 -9.75 7.66
C LYS A 95 17.84 -8.80 8.01
N LYS A 96 17.73 -7.52 7.68
CA LYS A 96 18.75 -6.51 8.00
C LYS A 96 18.67 -6.02 9.44
N THR A 97 17.47 -5.90 9.99
CA THR A 97 17.26 -5.20 11.28
C THR A 97 16.83 -6.12 12.42
N GLY A 98 16.38 -7.33 12.13
CA GLY A 98 15.75 -8.24 13.11
C GLY A 98 14.35 -7.76 13.55
N ILE A 99 13.82 -6.68 12.95
CA ILE A 99 12.52 -6.10 13.26
C ILE A 99 11.53 -6.51 12.19
N PHE A 100 10.42 -7.14 12.60
CA PHE A 100 9.37 -7.56 11.67
C PHE A 100 8.53 -6.39 11.19
N TYR A 101 8.52 -6.19 9.89
CA TYR A 101 7.66 -5.25 9.17
C TYR A 101 6.80 -5.99 8.16
N ARG A 102 5.64 -5.43 7.87
CA ARG A 102 4.71 -5.89 6.83
C ARG A 102 3.91 -4.71 6.24
N LEU A 103 3.11 -4.98 5.26
CA LEU A 103 2.08 -4.03 4.82
C LEU A 103 0.97 -3.92 5.89
N PRO A 104 0.25 -2.79 5.97
CA PRO A 104 -0.94 -2.70 6.79
C PRO A 104 -2.04 -3.64 6.27
N THR A 105 -2.89 -4.15 7.15
CA THR A 105 -4.18 -4.67 6.70
C THR A 105 -5.06 -3.52 6.21
N GLU A 106 -6.10 -3.83 5.44
CA GLU A 106 -7.05 -2.82 4.99
C GLU A 106 -7.68 -2.05 6.18
N ALA A 107 -7.97 -2.78 7.25
CA ALA A 107 -8.54 -2.22 8.47
C ALA A 107 -7.56 -1.31 9.23
N GLU A 108 -6.30 -1.72 9.36
CA GLU A 108 -5.24 -0.90 9.97
C GLU A 108 -5.02 0.38 9.17
N TRP A 109 -4.97 0.27 7.85
CA TRP A 109 -4.77 1.42 6.98
C TRP A 109 -5.92 2.45 7.14
N GLU A 110 -7.18 1.99 7.10
CA GLU A 110 -8.33 2.88 7.24
C GLU A 110 -8.41 3.52 8.62
N TYR A 111 -8.12 2.76 9.68
CA TYR A 111 -8.06 3.28 11.05
C TYR A 111 -7.02 4.38 11.19
N ALA A 112 -5.82 4.16 10.67
CA ALA A 112 -4.74 5.14 10.67
C ALA A 112 -5.07 6.37 9.82
N CYS A 113 -5.68 6.18 8.64
CA CYS A 113 -6.14 7.28 7.80
C CYS A 113 -7.13 8.18 8.53
N ARG A 114 -8.12 7.60 9.17
CA ARG A 114 -9.15 8.33 9.91
C ARG A 114 -8.61 9.09 11.13
N ALA A 115 -7.55 8.63 11.74
CA ALA A 115 -6.91 9.29 12.90
C ALA A 115 -7.92 9.75 13.97
N GLY A 116 -8.88 8.87 14.32
CA GLY A 116 -9.93 9.13 15.31
C GLY A 116 -11.22 9.72 14.76
N THR A 117 -11.28 10.14 13.49
CA THR A 117 -12.50 10.68 12.90
C THR A 117 -13.43 9.58 12.37
N LYS A 118 -14.72 9.93 12.21
CA LYS A 118 -15.74 9.10 11.54
C LYS A 118 -16.19 9.71 10.20
N THR A 119 -15.53 10.78 9.77
CA THR A 119 -15.86 11.53 8.57
C THR A 119 -15.32 10.86 7.31
N ALA A 120 -15.82 11.22 6.13
CA ALA A 120 -15.38 10.67 4.85
C ALA A 120 -13.87 10.88 4.59
N TYR A 121 -13.36 12.02 5.03
CA TYR A 121 -11.94 12.37 5.02
C TYR A 121 -11.46 12.59 6.46
N PRO A 122 -10.17 12.46 6.78
CA PRO A 122 -9.65 12.59 8.17
C PRO A 122 -9.83 13.98 8.77
N PHE A 123 -10.36 14.95 8.04
CA PHE A 123 -10.59 16.33 8.50
C PHE A 123 -12.05 16.80 8.34
N ALA A 124 -12.87 16.21 7.45
CA ALA A 124 -14.25 16.62 7.18
C ALA A 124 -15.06 15.57 6.40
N ASN A 125 -16.37 15.81 6.26
CA ASN A 125 -17.25 15.02 5.39
C ASN A 125 -17.27 15.49 3.93
N ASP A 126 -16.65 16.61 3.63
CA ASP A 126 -16.57 17.22 2.31
C ASP A 126 -15.13 17.43 1.85
N THR A 127 -14.96 17.91 0.64
CA THR A 127 -13.65 18.12 0.02
C THR A 127 -13.05 19.51 0.30
N THR A 128 -13.69 20.30 1.17
CA THR A 128 -13.19 21.63 1.54
C THR A 128 -11.84 21.46 2.26
N GLY A 129 -10.79 22.00 1.68
CA GLY A 129 -9.44 21.88 2.23
C GLY A 129 -8.69 20.62 1.83
N LEU A 130 -9.25 19.69 1.04
CA LEU A 130 -8.58 18.45 0.62
C LEU A 130 -7.19 18.73 -0.02
N SER A 131 -7.05 19.80 -0.76
CA SER A 131 -5.78 20.21 -1.39
C SER A 131 -4.65 20.50 -0.41
N LYS A 132 -4.95 20.74 0.87
CA LYS A 132 -3.95 20.90 1.93
C LYS A 132 -3.35 19.56 2.38
N TYR A 133 -4.11 18.45 2.23
CA TYR A 133 -3.77 17.12 2.75
C TYR A 133 -3.41 16.12 1.66
N ALA A 134 -3.73 16.40 0.39
CA ALA A 134 -3.62 15.42 -0.69
C ALA A 134 -3.07 16.01 -1.98
N TRP A 135 -2.29 15.20 -2.69
CA TRP A 135 -2.02 15.34 -4.11
C TRP A 135 -3.00 14.48 -4.88
N TYR A 136 -3.88 15.10 -5.66
CA TYR A 136 -4.93 14.43 -6.42
C TYR A 136 -5.18 15.18 -7.74
N LYS A 137 -6.05 14.70 -8.59
CA LYS A 137 -6.30 15.19 -9.94
C LYS A 137 -6.35 16.72 -10.09
N ASN A 138 -6.93 17.44 -9.12
CA ASN A 138 -7.12 18.89 -9.25
C ASN A 138 -5.86 19.72 -8.92
N ASN A 139 -4.83 19.14 -8.31
CA ASN A 139 -3.66 19.89 -7.86
C ASN A 139 -2.31 19.18 -8.06
N SER A 140 -2.31 17.97 -8.59
CA SER A 140 -1.10 17.14 -8.75
C SER A 140 -0.33 17.40 -10.04
N GLU A 141 -0.92 18.13 -11.02
CA GLU A 141 -0.41 18.22 -12.38
C GLU A 141 -0.24 16.84 -13.06
N ASN A 142 -1.13 15.89 -12.71
CA ASN A 142 -1.13 14.51 -13.18
C ASN A 142 0.18 13.75 -12.91
N LYS A 143 0.82 14.01 -11.77
CA LYS A 143 2.05 13.34 -11.33
C LYS A 143 2.04 13.17 -9.80
N TYR A 144 2.75 12.14 -9.31
CA TYR A 144 3.05 12.07 -7.89
C TYR A 144 4.12 13.09 -7.49
N HIS A 145 4.18 13.42 -6.23
CA HIS A 145 5.09 14.40 -5.65
C HIS A 145 5.93 13.73 -4.55
N LYS A 146 6.95 14.44 -4.05
CA LYS A 146 7.70 14.01 -2.88
C LYS A 146 6.75 13.81 -1.69
N THR A 147 7.06 12.81 -0.89
CA THR A 147 6.29 12.50 0.31
C THR A 147 6.34 13.63 1.33
N ALA A 148 5.35 13.71 2.20
CA ALA A 148 5.26 14.65 3.32
C ALA A 148 5.31 16.15 2.95
N LEU A 149 4.88 16.51 1.74
CA LEU A 149 4.75 17.92 1.33
C LEU A 149 3.38 18.52 1.64
N LYS A 150 2.40 17.69 1.99
CA LYS A 150 1.06 18.12 2.43
C LYS A 150 0.95 18.04 3.94
N LEU A 151 -0.15 18.55 4.50
CA LEU A 151 -0.41 18.43 5.93
C LEU A 151 -0.68 16.97 6.32
N PRO A 152 -0.19 16.52 7.47
CA PRO A 152 -0.50 15.20 8.00
C PRO A 152 -1.93 15.18 8.59
N ASN A 153 -2.46 13.97 8.80
CA ASN A 153 -3.65 13.80 9.62
C ASN A 153 -3.34 14.05 11.12
N ALA A 154 -4.34 13.93 12.00
CA ALA A 154 -4.20 14.21 13.42
C ALA A 154 -3.19 13.29 14.17
N TRP A 155 -2.77 12.17 13.55
CA TRP A 155 -1.76 11.27 14.11
C TRP A 155 -0.38 11.43 13.46
N GLY A 156 -0.16 12.48 12.67
CA GLY A 156 1.12 12.76 12.05
C GLY A 156 1.42 11.92 10.81
N LEU A 157 0.42 11.29 10.21
CA LEU A 157 0.58 10.49 8.99
C LEU A 157 0.32 11.35 7.76
N TYR A 158 1.30 11.38 6.86
CA TYR A 158 1.28 12.12 5.61
C TYR A 158 0.76 11.26 4.47
N ASP A 159 0.24 11.93 3.44
CA ASP A 159 -0.14 11.33 2.16
C ASP A 159 -1.08 10.11 2.29
N MET A 160 -1.86 10.05 3.38
CA MET A 160 -2.90 9.04 3.53
C MET A 160 -4.00 9.17 2.48
N LEU A 161 -4.04 10.27 1.76
CA LEU A 161 -4.98 10.58 0.69
C LEU A 161 -4.20 11.04 -0.54
N GLY A 162 -4.41 10.39 -1.69
CA GLY A 162 -3.77 10.76 -2.95
C GLY A 162 -2.29 10.36 -3.01
N ASN A 163 -1.50 11.12 -3.70
CA ASN A 163 -0.11 10.83 -4.07
C ASN A 163 0.00 9.47 -4.77
N VAL A 164 0.30 8.37 -4.07
CA VAL A 164 0.22 7.02 -4.62
C VAL A 164 -0.75 6.14 -3.82
N ALA A 165 -1.53 5.31 -4.50
CA ALA A 165 -2.40 4.33 -3.85
C ALA A 165 -1.56 3.23 -3.20
N GLU A 166 -1.94 2.79 -2.00
CA GLU A 166 -1.08 1.96 -1.17
C GLU A 166 -1.57 0.53 -1.05
N TRP A 167 -0.65 -0.41 -1.27
CA TRP A 167 -0.92 -1.82 -1.03
C TRP A 167 -1.28 -2.09 0.43
N THR A 168 -2.34 -2.90 0.61
CA THR A 168 -2.64 -3.55 1.88
C THR A 168 -2.37 -5.05 1.82
N MET A 169 -2.47 -5.75 2.95
CA MET A 169 -2.28 -7.21 3.01
C MET A 169 -3.42 -7.99 2.36
N ASP A 170 -4.60 -7.40 2.30
CA ASP A 170 -5.85 -8.12 2.05
C ASP A 170 -6.06 -8.53 0.61
N GLN A 171 -6.65 -9.71 0.41
CA GLN A 171 -7.38 -10.03 -0.80
C GLN A 171 -8.56 -9.07 -0.91
N TYR A 172 -8.78 -8.50 -2.10
CA TYR A 172 -10.00 -7.74 -2.32
C TYR A 172 -11.21 -8.69 -2.38
N ASP A 173 -12.18 -8.44 -1.52
CA ASP A 173 -13.43 -9.17 -1.45
C ASP A 173 -14.58 -8.19 -1.28
N GLU A 174 -15.55 -8.23 -2.18
CA GLU A 174 -16.74 -7.36 -2.14
C GLU A 174 -17.60 -7.66 -0.90
N SER A 175 -17.52 -8.88 -0.38
CA SER A 175 -18.26 -9.31 0.82
C SER A 175 -17.49 -9.05 2.15
N TYR A 176 -16.40 -8.31 2.13
CA TYR A 176 -15.55 -8.06 3.31
C TYR A 176 -16.36 -7.69 4.56
N PHE A 177 -17.29 -6.75 4.42
CA PHE A 177 -18.08 -6.24 5.54
C PHE A 177 -19.18 -7.20 6.04
N SER A 178 -19.51 -8.25 5.31
CA SER A 178 -20.44 -9.29 5.77
C SER A 178 -19.77 -10.39 6.58
N LYS A 179 -18.43 -10.40 6.67
CA LYS A 179 -17.66 -11.38 7.44
C LYS A 179 -17.67 -11.05 8.94
N PRO A 180 -17.64 -12.09 9.81
CA PRO A 180 -17.88 -11.91 11.24
C PRO A 180 -16.68 -11.37 12.02
N GLU A 181 -15.46 -11.44 11.49
CA GLU A 181 -14.25 -11.07 12.25
C GLU A 181 -14.26 -9.60 12.66
N ALA A 182 -14.30 -9.39 13.97
CA ALA A 182 -14.29 -8.06 14.57
C ALA A 182 -12.92 -7.67 15.15
N LYS A 183 -11.98 -8.63 15.25
CA LYS A 183 -10.64 -8.40 15.79
C LYS A 183 -9.59 -8.71 14.73
N ASP A 184 -8.72 -7.73 14.50
CA ASP A 184 -7.61 -7.81 13.53
C ASP A 184 -8.03 -8.43 12.18
N PRO A 185 -9.13 -7.95 11.54
CA PRO A 185 -9.66 -8.59 10.36
C PRO A 185 -8.67 -8.55 9.22
N LEU A 186 -8.53 -9.68 8.53
CA LEU A 186 -7.63 -9.86 7.40
C LEU A 186 -8.20 -10.93 6.47
N ILE A 187 -8.32 -10.63 5.20
CA ILE A 187 -8.63 -11.62 4.18
C ILE A 187 -7.33 -12.11 3.56
N ILE A 188 -6.91 -13.31 3.98
CA ILE A 188 -5.68 -13.93 3.47
C ILE A 188 -5.80 -14.13 1.97
N PRO A 189 -4.84 -13.66 1.19
CA PRO A 189 -4.86 -13.80 -0.25
C PRO A 189 -4.69 -15.23 -0.73
N THR A 190 -5.55 -15.62 -1.66
CA THR A 190 -5.48 -16.92 -2.36
C THR A 190 -5.14 -16.80 -3.84
N THR A 191 -5.18 -15.58 -4.39
CA THR A 191 -4.88 -15.29 -5.79
C THR A 191 -4.05 -14.02 -5.90
N ARG A 192 -3.29 -13.87 -6.99
CA ARG A 192 -2.49 -12.66 -7.24
C ARG A 192 -3.35 -11.41 -7.38
N HIS A 193 -4.49 -11.53 -8.03
CA HIS A 193 -5.48 -10.47 -8.22
C HIS A 193 -6.88 -11.01 -7.97
N PRO A 194 -7.82 -10.18 -7.47
CA PRO A 194 -7.60 -8.79 -7.01
C PRO A 194 -7.08 -8.72 -5.58
N ARG A 195 -6.23 -7.73 -5.33
CA ARG A 195 -5.77 -7.31 -3.99
C ARG A 195 -6.31 -5.93 -3.67
N THR A 196 -6.37 -5.58 -2.39
CA THR A 196 -6.88 -4.28 -1.96
C THR A 196 -5.76 -3.24 -1.88
N LEU A 197 -6.05 -2.03 -2.40
CA LEU A 197 -5.28 -0.82 -2.14
C LEU A 197 -6.20 0.25 -1.55
N LYS A 198 -5.57 1.23 -0.89
CA LYS A 198 -6.26 2.34 -0.21
C LYS A 198 -5.66 3.69 -0.61
N GLY A 199 -6.34 4.79 -0.26
CA GLY A 199 -5.84 6.15 -0.34
C GLY A 199 -6.20 6.92 -1.61
N GLY A 200 -6.43 6.23 -2.72
CA GLY A 200 -6.47 6.89 -4.03
C GLY A 200 -5.09 7.36 -4.46
N ASN A 201 -4.99 8.05 -5.58
CA ASN A 201 -3.72 8.50 -6.13
C ASN A 201 -3.80 9.88 -6.77
N TYR A 202 -2.68 10.38 -7.25
CA TYR A 202 -2.53 11.71 -7.84
C TYR A 202 -3.44 12.00 -9.05
N SER A 203 -3.94 10.98 -9.74
CA SER A 203 -4.82 11.14 -10.91
C SER A 203 -6.30 10.93 -10.59
N ASP A 204 -6.64 10.56 -9.36
CA ASP A 204 -8.00 10.27 -8.94
C ASP A 204 -8.79 11.53 -8.60
N ASP A 205 -10.11 11.45 -8.79
CA ASP A 205 -11.03 12.47 -8.29
C ASP A 205 -11.18 12.39 -6.76
N ALA A 206 -11.54 13.50 -6.14
CA ALA A 206 -11.66 13.62 -4.69
C ALA A 206 -12.49 12.51 -4.02
N THR A 207 -13.54 12.02 -4.67
CA THR A 207 -14.39 10.94 -4.16
C THR A 207 -13.68 9.60 -4.00
N ALA A 208 -12.61 9.37 -4.74
CA ALA A 208 -11.78 8.17 -4.62
C ALA A 208 -10.77 8.25 -3.47
N LEU A 209 -10.60 9.43 -2.86
CA LEU A 209 -9.67 9.65 -1.75
C LEU A 209 -10.34 9.50 -0.37
N ARG A 210 -11.61 9.11 -0.29
CA ARG A 210 -12.28 8.89 1.00
C ARG A 210 -11.61 7.76 1.79
N SER A 211 -11.55 7.89 3.10
CA SER A 211 -10.91 6.91 3.99
C SER A 211 -11.45 5.49 3.78
N ALA A 212 -12.77 5.35 3.51
CA ALA A 212 -13.41 4.06 3.27
C ALA A 212 -13.27 3.54 1.84
N ASN A 213 -12.84 4.37 0.88
CA ASN A 213 -12.73 3.94 -0.52
C ASN A 213 -11.77 2.76 -0.66
N ARG A 214 -12.14 1.80 -1.48
CA ARG A 214 -11.41 0.57 -1.75
C ARG A 214 -11.01 0.52 -3.23
N ILE A 215 -9.78 0.13 -3.50
CA ILE A 215 -9.25 -0.01 -4.86
C ILE A 215 -8.94 -1.48 -5.10
N LYS A 216 -9.42 -1.98 -6.21
CA LYS A 216 -9.26 -3.36 -6.67
C LYS A 216 -8.09 -3.45 -7.63
N SER A 217 -7.07 -4.23 -7.31
CA SER A 217 -5.95 -4.42 -8.23
C SER A 217 -6.36 -5.18 -9.49
N ASN A 218 -5.69 -4.87 -10.60
CA ASN A 218 -6.02 -5.40 -11.91
C ASN A 218 -4.78 -6.02 -12.57
N PRO A 219 -4.87 -7.24 -13.15
CA PRO A 219 -3.77 -7.84 -13.90
C PRO A 219 -3.30 -7.00 -15.11
N ASP A 220 -4.16 -6.11 -15.61
CA ASP A 220 -3.80 -5.20 -16.70
C ASP A 220 -2.74 -4.15 -16.32
N TRP A 221 -2.49 -3.95 -15.01
CA TRP A 221 -1.43 -3.06 -14.55
C TRP A 221 -0.01 -3.50 -14.90
N ASN A 222 0.14 -4.69 -15.47
CA ASN A 222 1.40 -5.20 -15.98
C ASN A 222 1.31 -5.65 -17.45
N ARG A 223 0.46 -5.02 -18.26
CA ARG A 223 0.23 -5.41 -19.65
C ARG A 223 1.42 -5.11 -20.56
N ARG A 224 2.08 -3.95 -20.36
CA ARG A 224 3.22 -3.48 -21.17
C ARG A 224 4.57 -4.03 -20.73
N ASP A 225 4.62 -4.84 -19.69
CA ASP A 225 5.88 -5.49 -19.29
C ASP A 225 6.37 -6.39 -20.44
N PRO A 226 7.56 -6.13 -21.00
CA PRO A 226 8.08 -6.89 -22.13
C PRO A 226 8.64 -8.26 -21.74
N GLN A 227 8.73 -8.58 -20.45
CA GLN A 227 9.25 -9.86 -19.96
C GLN A 227 8.27 -11.01 -20.20
N ILE A 228 8.81 -12.18 -20.53
CA ILE A 228 8.04 -13.43 -20.62
C ILE A 228 8.74 -14.50 -19.79
N PRO A 229 8.15 -14.98 -18.67
CA PRO A 229 6.89 -14.50 -18.07
C PRO A 229 7.01 -13.07 -17.53
N ARG A 230 5.89 -12.38 -17.43
CA ARG A 230 5.84 -11.00 -16.89
C ARG A 230 6.41 -10.92 -15.47
N SER A 231 7.03 -9.82 -15.15
CA SER A 231 7.66 -9.58 -13.87
C SER A 231 6.69 -9.84 -12.69
N ARG A 232 7.20 -10.50 -11.66
CA ARG A 232 6.51 -10.61 -10.36
C ARG A 232 6.69 -9.33 -9.52
N TRP A 233 7.69 -8.52 -9.84
CA TRP A 233 8.13 -7.36 -9.05
C TRP A 233 7.39 -6.08 -9.40
N TRP A 234 7.05 -5.91 -10.68
CA TRP A 234 6.60 -4.64 -11.21
C TRP A 234 5.22 -4.74 -11.84
N ASN A 235 4.49 -3.65 -11.75
CA ASN A 235 3.27 -3.36 -12.48
C ASN A 235 3.56 -2.18 -13.41
N ALA A 236 4.05 -2.48 -14.62
CA ALA A 236 4.60 -1.52 -15.57
C ALA A 236 3.62 -0.42 -16.03
N ASP A 237 2.32 -0.66 -15.83
CA ASP A 237 1.23 0.25 -16.20
C ASP A 237 0.61 0.98 -15.00
N ALA A 238 1.20 0.85 -13.79
CA ALA A 238 0.63 1.42 -12.58
C ALA A 238 1.63 2.30 -11.80
N PRO A 239 2.09 3.42 -12.38
CA PRO A 239 2.99 4.36 -11.70
C PRO A 239 2.34 5.08 -10.52
N PHE A 240 1.06 4.89 -10.33
CA PHE A 240 0.21 5.47 -9.30
C PHE A 240 0.07 4.59 -8.05
N ILE A 241 0.78 3.47 -7.94
CA ILE A 241 0.73 2.58 -6.77
C ILE A 241 2.07 2.56 -6.05
N GLY A 242 2.00 2.56 -4.72
CA GLY A 242 3.12 2.45 -3.81
C GLY A 242 2.75 1.67 -2.55
N PHE A 243 3.40 1.94 -1.44
CA PHE A 243 3.10 1.27 -0.17
C PHE A 243 3.71 2.01 1.01
N ARG A 244 3.16 1.77 2.18
CA ARG A 244 3.79 2.05 3.47
C ARG A 244 3.89 0.78 4.29
N ILE A 245 4.70 0.81 5.35
CA ILE A 245 4.92 -0.35 6.21
C ILE A 245 4.36 -0.14 7.60
N VAL A 246 4.02 -1.25 8.24
CA VAL A 246 3.65 -1.30 9.66
C VAL A 246 4.54 -2.26 10.43
N ARG A 247 4.63 -2.03 11.74
CA ARG A 247 5.31 -2.88 12.69
C ARG A 247 4.38 -3.19 13.84
N PRO A 248 4.03 -4.46 14.11
CA PRO A 248 3.28 -4.82 15.32
C PRO A 248 4.05 -4.43 16.59
N VAL A 249 3.35 -3.93 17.61
CA VAL A 249 3.99 -3.63 18.91
C VAL A 249 4.45 -4.92 19.57
N LYS A 250 3.61 -5.96 19.57
CA LYS A 250 4.02 -7.31 20.01
C LYS A 250 4.81 -7.98 18.88
N LYS A 251 6.10 -8.26 19.13
CA LYS A 251 6.95 -8.97 18.16
C LYS A 251 6.42 -10.41 18.00
N PRO A 252 6.11 -10.86 16.77
CA PRO A 252 5.80 -12.27 16.51
C PRO A 252 7.04 -13.15 16.74
N SER A 253 6.81 -14.44 16.98
CA SER A 253 7.89 -15.45 17.02
C SER A 253 8.56 -15.60 15.64
N GLU A 254 9.75 -16.18 15.60
CA GLU A 254 10.42 -16.48 14.32
C GLU A 254 9.60 -17.43 13.45
N GLU A 255 8.93 -18.40 14.07
CA GLU A 255 8.06 -19.35 13.38
C GLU A 255 6.87 -18.63 12.73
N GLU A 256 6.20 -17.73 13.46
CA GLU A 256 5.11 -16.92 12.93
C GLU A 256 5.57 -16.02 11.79
N ILE A 257 6.77 -15.42 11.89
CA ILE A 257 7.33 -14.56 10.85
C ILE A 257 7.68 -15.36 9.59
N ASN A 258 8.29 -16.53 9.74
CA ASN A 258 8.62 -17.41 8.62
C ASN A 258 7.35 -17.92 7.94
N HIS A 259 6.36 -18.35 8.72
CA HIS A 259 5.06 -18.77 8.20
C HIS A 259 4.37 -17.63 7.43
N PHE A 260 4.39 -16.41 7.99
CA PHE A 260 3.85 -15.22 7.32
C PHE A 260 4.49 -15.01 5.94
N PHE A 261 5.81 -14.92 5.86
CA PHE A 261 6.47 -14.69 4.59
C PHE A 261 6.25 -15.82 3.58
N SER A 262 6.23 -17.09 4.05
CA SER A 262 5.94 -18.23 3.18
C SER A 262 4.51 -18.15 2.63
N ALA A 263 3.52 -17.93 3.49
CA ALA A 263 2.12 -17.84 3.09
C ALA A 263 1.85 -16.77 2.02
N TYR A 264 2.54 -15.62 2.10
CA TYR A 264 2.32 -14.49 1.21
C TYR A 264 3.23 -14.45 -0.02
N LEU A 265 4.42 -15.05 0.04
CA LEU A 265 5.41 -14.94 -1.04
C LEU A 265 5.51 -16.20 -1.89
N ASP A 266 5.36 -17.40 -1.31
CA ASP A 266 5.54 -18.64 -2.04
C ASP A 266 4.36 -18.94 -2.99
N ASN A 267 3.17 -18.41 -2.67
CA ASN A 267 1.94 -18.58 -3.44
C ASN A 267 1.60 -17.38 -4.35
N TYR A 268 2.56 -16.48 -4.61
CA TYR A 268 2.31 -15.25 -5.39
C TYR A 268 2.40 -15.47 -6.91
#